data_9a591b318d670574ae108c2d17b12fb4
#
_entry.id   9a591b318d670574ae108c2d17b12fb4
#
_cell.length_a   1.000
_cell.length_b   1.000
_cell.length_c   1.000
_cell.angle_alpha   90.00
_cell.angle_beta   90.00
_cell.angle_gamma   90.00
#
_symmetry.space_group_name_H-M   'P 1'
#
loop_
_entity.id
_entity.type
_entity.pdbx_description
1 polymer ?
#
loop_
_entity_poly.entity_id
_entity_poly.type
_entity_poly.pdbx_seq_one_letter_code
_entity_poly.pdbx_strand_id
1 'polypeptide(L)'
;ISITVDPWRDGPIALTEYMEQFNVTWTHLSTTVETEENLSLIEEVWTDFSIGVVLTEANSSTSLGRGHTVYYEVQHTNGVVLVDAYGYQRVRWTHENWNPEGILSDLRSMMD
;
A
#
# COMPACT_ATOMS: atom_id res chain seq x y z
N ILE A 1 8.91 5.74 -0.88
CA ILE A 1 7.83 5.41 -1.82
C ILE A 1 6.66 4.76 -1.10
N SER A 2 5.49 4.91 -1.66
CA SER A 2 4.29 4.22 -1.21
C SER A 2 3.80 3.29 -2.31
N ILE A 3 3.33 2.11 -1.93
CA ILE A 3 2.78 1.13 -2.86
C ILE A 3 1.39 0.77 -2.36
N THR A 4 0.41 0.84 -3.25
CA THR A 4 -0.98 0.61 -2.87
C THR A 4 -1.26 -0.83 -2.44
N VAL A 5 -2.23 -0.99 -1.55
CA VAL A 5 -2.87 -2.29 -1.25
C VAL A 5 -4.23 -2.41 -1.93
N ASP A 6 -4.60 -1.43 -2.74
CA ASP A 6 -5.89 -1.40 -3.44
C ASP A 6 -5.74 -0.90 -4.89
N PRO A 7 -5.07 -1.67 -5.75
CA PRO A 7 -4.86 -1.25 -7.13
C PRO A 7 -6.17 -1.16 -7.94
N TRP A 8 -7.24 -1.76 -7.44
CA TRP A 8 -8.53 -1.71 -8.11
C TRP A 8 -9.15 -0.31 -8.07
N ARG A 9 -8.93 0.46 -6.98
CA ARG A 9 -9.43 1.83 -6.83
C ARG A 9 -8.35 2.90 -7.01
N ASP A 10 -7.09 2.54 -6.79
CA ASP A 10 -5.97 3.49 -6.78
C ASP A 10 -5.32 3.60 -8.16
N GLY A 11 -6.07 4.13 -9.13
CA GLY A 11 -5.52 4.49 -10.43
C GLY A 11 -4.74 5.82 -10.40
N PRO A 12 -4.18 6.24 -11.54
CA PRO A 12 -3.34 7.44 -11.59
C PRO A 12 -4.03 8.71 -11.10
N ILE A 13 -5.31 8.87 -11.41
CA ILE A 13 -6.07 10.05 -11.02
C ILE A 13 -6.27 10.06 -9.49
N ALA A 14 -6.68 8.93 -8.92
CA ALA A 14 -6.89 8.82 -7.47
C ALA A 14 -5.59 9.06 -6.70
N LEU A 15 -4.47 8.54 -7.17
CA LEU A 15 -3.17 8.75 -6.54
C LEU A 15 -2.74 10.22 -6.63
N THR A 16 -2.96 10.86 -7.76
CA THR A 16 -2.64 12.29 -7.92
C THR A 16 -3.46 13.14 -6.97
N GLU A 17 -4.76 12.90 -6.88
CA GLU A 17 -5.65 13.61 -5.96
C GLU A 17 -5.23 13.41 -4.50
N TYR A 18 -4.85 12.18 -4.14
CA TYR A 18 -4.36 11.87 -2.81
C TYR A 18 -3.09 12.67 -2.48
N MET A 19 -2.14 12.68 -3.41
CA MET A 19 -0.88 13.41 -3.23
C MET A 19 -1.11 14.91 -3.05
N GLU A 20 -2.01 15.48 -3.83
CA GLU A 20 -2.37 16.89 -3.73
C GLU A 20 -3.06 17.20 -2.40
N GLN A 21 -4.01 16.36 -2.01
CA GLN A 21 -4.79 16.54 -0.77
C GLN A 21 -3.90 16.53 0.46
N PHE A 22 -2.94 15.63 0.52
CA PHE A 22 -2.07 15.46 1.69
C PHE A 22 -0.71 16.13 1.52
N ASN A 23 -0.49 16.83 0.40
CA ASN A 23 0.75 17.56 0.11
C ASN A 23 1.98 16.66 0.26
N VAL A 24 1.91 15.44 -0.26
CA VAL A 24 3.03 14.49 -0.22
C VAL A 24 3.86 14.58 -1.48
N THR A 25 5.16 14.41 -1.35
CA THR A 25 6.12 14.61 -2.43
C THR A 25 6.82 13.34 -2.89
N TRP A 26 6.67 12.24 -2.15
CA TRP A 26 7.30 10.98 -2.53
C TRP A 26 6.44 10.20 -3.53
N THR A 27 7.09 9.28 -4.24
CA THR A 27 6.47 8.47 -5.28
C THR A 27 5.43 7.51 -4.74
N HIS A 28 4.29 7.46 -5.40
CA HIS A 28 3.22 6.50 -5.15
C HIS A 28 3.11 5.56 -6.34
N LEU A 29 3.08 4.26 -6.07
CA LEU A 29 3.04 3.23 -7.10
C LEU A 29 1.76 2.40 -7.00
N SER A 30 1.21 2.07 -8.15
CA SER A 30 0.10 1.16 -8.31
C SER A 30 0.32 0.35 -9.59
N THR A 31 -0.62 -0.52 -9.92
CA THR A 31 -0.62 -1.25 -11.18
C THR A 31 -2.02 -1.31 -11.73
N THR A 32 -2.15 -1.60 -13.02
CA THR A 32 -3.44 -1.93 -13.61
C THR A 32 -3.79 -3.36 -13.22
N VAL A 33 -5.08 -3.62 -13.06
CA VAL A 33 -5.58 -4.96 -12.68
C VAL A 33 -6.26 -5.66 -13.84
N GLU A 34 -6.05 -5.16 -15.04
CA GLU A 34 -6.66 -5.68 -16.26
C GLU A 34 -6.09 -7.03 -16.70
N THR A 35 -4.87 -7.33 -16.30
CA THR A 35 -4.21 -8.58 -16.61
C THR A 35 -3.78 -9.32 -15.35
N GLU A 36 -3.75 -10.64 -15.42
CA GLU A 36 -3.26 -11.46 -14.32
C GLU A 36 -1.78 -11.21 -14.03
N GLU A 37 -0.99 -10.89 -15.05
CA GLU A 37 0.43 -10.58 -14.88
C GLU A 37 0.64 -9.35 -14.00
N ASN A 38 -0.11 -8.29 -14.24
CA ASN A 38 0.00 -7.07 -13.46
C ASN A 38 -0.46 -7.26 -12.01
N LEU A 39 -1.55 -7.99 -11.83
CA LEU A 39 -2.03 -8.30 -10.49
C LEU A 39 -1.03 -9.18 -9.73
N SER A 40 -0.48 -10.19 -10.38
CA SER A 40 0.54 -11.05 -9.80
C SER A 40 1.80 -10.27 -9.40
N LEU A 41 2.16 -9.27 -10.17
CA LEU A 41 3.33 -8.43 -9.88
C LEU A 41 3.15 -7.68 -8.54
N ILE A 42 2.01 -7.05 -8.33
CA ILE A 42 1.79 -6.33 -7.07
C ILE A 42 1.60 -7.30 -5.89
N GLU A 43 0.98 -8.45 -6.11
CA GLU A 43 0.87 -9.50 -5.08
C GLU A 43 2.25 -10.02 -4.66
N GLU A 44 3.17 -10.16 -5.59
CA GLU A 44 4.56 -10.52 -5.30
C GLU A 44 5.24 -9.47 -4.42
N VAL A 45 5.03 -8.19 -4.72
CA VAL A 45 5.55 -7.09 -3.89
C VAL A 45 5.00 -7.18 -2.47
N TRP A 46 3.70 -7.36 -2.32
CA TRP A 46 3.10 -7.50 -0.98
C TRP A 46 3.69 -8.69 -0.23
N THR A 47 3.87 -9.82 -0.92
CA THR A 47 4.45 -11.02 -0.33
C THR A 47 5.89 -10.79 0.10
N ASP A 48 6.69 -10.14 -0.72
CA ASP A 48 8.09 -9.83 -0.42
C ASP A 48 8.23 -8.97 0.83
N PHE A 49 7.26 -8.11 1.09
CA PHE A 49 7.22 -7.30 2.30
C PHE A 49 6.38 -7.91 3.42
N SER A 50 5.93 -9.15 3.25
CA SER A 50 5.08 -9.86 4.23
C SER A 50 3.79 -9.10 4.56
N ILE A 51 3.20 -8.46 3.58
CA ILE A 51 1.93 -7.76 3.70
C ILE A 51 0.81 -8.66 3.20
N GLY A 52 -0.08 -9.04 4.09
CA GLY A 52 -1.31 -9.74 3.71
C GLY A 52 -2.35 -8.73 3.25
N VAL A 53 -3.03 -9.02 2.15
CA VAL A 53 -4.11 -8.19 1.61
C VAL A 53 -5.30 -9.08 1.35
N VAL A 54 -6.44 -8.72 1.94
CA VAL A 54 -7.69 -9.48 1.81
C VAL A 54 -8.81 -8.52 1.44
N LEU A 55 -9.57 -8.87 0.41
CA LEU A 55 -10.77 -8.14 0.04
C LEU A 55 -11.97 -8.78 0.72
N THR A 56 -12.78 -7.98 1.36
CA THR A 56 -14.04 -8.43 1.98
C THR A 56 -15.18 -7.59 1.46
N GLU A 57 -16.35 -8.23 1.26
CA GLU A 57 -17.54 -7.48 0.90
C GLU A 57 -17.99 -6.62 2.08
N ALA A 58 -18.33 -5.38 1.81
CA ALA A 58 -18.87 -4.51 2.83
C ALA A 58 -20.27 -4.96 3.22
N ASN A 59 -20.57 -4.94 4.52
CA ASN A 59 -21.87 -5.36 5.06
C ASN A 59 -23.07 -4.54 4.53
N SER A 60 -22.82 -3.38 3.99
CA SER A 60 -23.82 -2.49 3.41
C SER A 60 -23.63 -2.37 1.91
N SER A 61 -23.38 -3.49 1.24
CA SER A 61 -23.16 -3.46 -0.20
C SER A 61 -24.39 -3.00 -0.92
N THR A 62 -24.35 -1.81 -1.46
CA THR A 62 -25.27 -1.36 -2.48
C THR A 62 -24.51 -1.32 -3.78
N SER A 63 -25.09 -1.93 -4.81
CA SER A 63 -24.52 -1.75 -6.13
C SER A 63 -24.63 -0.28 -6.50
N LEU A 64 -23.56 0.32 -6.92
CA LEU A 64 -23.53 1.72 -7.34
C LEU A 64 -23.79 1.83 -8.83
N GLY A 65 -24.65 2.75 -9.18
CA GLY A 65 -24.89 3.14 -10.55
C GLY A 65 -25.34 1.97 -11.41
N ARG A 66 -24.52 1.54 -12.29
CA ARG A 66 -24.85 0.50 -13.28
C ARG A 66 -24.87 -0.92 -12.75
N GLY A 67 -24.88 -1.09 -11.44
CA GLY A 67 -24.89 -2.42 -10.83
C GLY A 67 -23.59 -3.18 -10.94
N HIS A 68 -22.52 -2.52 -11.32
CA HIS A 68 -21.21 -3.15 -11.54
C HIS A 68 -20.21 -2.93 -10.44
N THR A 69 -20.51 -2.01 -9.53
CA THR A 69 -19.62 -1.69 -8.44
C THR A 69 -20.18 -2.24 -7.15
N VAL A 70 -19.48 -3.20 -6.59
CA VAL A 70 -19.78 -3.72 -5.26
C VAL A 70 -18.82 -3.03 -4.30
N TYR A 71 -19.34 -2.53 -3.19
CA TYR A 71 -18.47 -2.02 -2.14
C TYR A 71 -17.72 -3.17 -1.51
N TYR A 72 -16.42 -2.96 -1.33
CA TYR A 72 -15.58 -3.90 -0.63
C TYR A 72 -14.67 -3.16 0.33
N GLU A 73 -14.17 -3.87 1.30
CA GLU A 73 -13.17 -3.37 2.23
C GLU A 73 -11.86 -4.10 1.96
N VAL A 74 -10.77 -3.37 2.06
CA VAL A 74 -9.43 -3.93 1.99
C VAL A 74 -8.88 -4.05 3.40
N GLN A 75 -8.61 -5.26 3.82
CA GLN A 75 -7.91 -5.54 5.06
C GLN A 75 -6.47 -5.90 4.73
N HIS A 76 -5.54 -5.26 5.40
CA HIS A 76 -4.13 -5.51 5.14
C HIS A 76 -3.32 -5.45 6.44
N THR A 77 -2.16 -6.10 6.39
CA THR A 77 -1.18 -6.01 7.47
C THR A 77 -0.67 -4.59 7.58
N ASN A 78 -0.63 -4.07 8.79
CA ASN A 78 -0.03 -2.77 9.08
C ASN A 78 1.44 -2.94 9.42
N GLY A 79 2.26 -2.06 8.90
CA GLY A 79 3.67 -2.08 9.21
C GLY A 79 4.46 -1.08 8.40
N VAL A 80 5.66 -0.83 8.85
CA VAL A 80 6.63 0.01 8.15
C VAL A 80 7.90 -0.82 7.98
N VAL A 81 8.47 -0.79 6.80
CA VAL A 81 9.73 -1.49 6.49
C VAL A 81 10.73 -0.48 5.98
N LEU A 82 11.91 -0.48 6.59
CA LEU A 82 13.04 0.32 6.12
C LEU A 82 13.93 -0.54 5.23
N VAL A 83 14.18 -0.04 4.03
CA VAL A 83 14.99 -0.73 3.02
C VAL A 83 16.24 0.12 2.76
N ASP A 84 17.39 -0.52 2.71
CA ASP A 84 18.65 0.19 2.45
C ASP A 84 18.89 0.44 0.95
N ALA A 85 19.98 1.13 0.64
CA ALA A 85 20.33 1.49 -0.73
C ALA A 85 20.63 0.27 -1.62
N TYR A 86 20.84 -0.89 -1.02
CA TYR A 86 21.15 -2.12 -1.73
C TYR A 86 19.91 -3.01 -1.92
N GLY A 87 18.74 -2.55 -1.43
CA GLY A 87 17.48 -3.28 -1.54
C GLY A 87 17.21 -4.29 -0.42
N TYR A 88 17.99 -4.27 0.65
CA TYR A 88 17.78 -5.17 1.79
C TYR A 88 16.82 -4.55 2.79
N GLN A 89 15.85 -5.36 3.26
CA GLN A 89 14.98 -4.97 4.36
C GLN A 89 15.76 -5.03 5.66
N ARG A 90 15.95 -3.89 6.30
CA ARG A 90 16.80 -3.76 7.48
C ARG A 90 16.04 -3.71 8.78
N VAL A 91 14.90 -3.05 8.80
CA VAL A 91 14.10 -2.86 10.01
C VAL A 91 12.63 -3.02 9.65
N ARG A 92 11.90 -3.70 10.51
CA ARG A 92 10.44 -3.86 10.38
C ARG A 92 9.76 -3.46 11.68
N TRP A 93 8.85 -2.51 11.57
CA TRP A 93 7.93 -2.13 12.63
C TRP A 93 6.56 -2.69 12.29
N THR A 94 6.00 -3.53 13.13
CA THR A 94 4.75 -4.24 12.86
C THR A 94 3.61 -3.75 13.73
N HIS A 95 2.38 -3.93 13.23
CA HIS A 95 1.14 -3.60 13.93
C HIS A 95 1.10 -2.14 14.39
N GLU A 96 0.68 -1.91 15.61
CA GLU A 96 0.53 -0.59 16.21
C GLU A 96 1.79 -0.13 16.95
N ASN A 97 2.85 -0.91 16.89
CA ASN A 97 4.09 -0.63 17.61
C ASN A 97 4.95 0.45 16.96
N TRP A 98 4.66 0.81 15.74
CA TRP A 98 5.46 1.82 15.05
C TRP A 98 5.13 3.22 15.56
N ASN A 99 6.14 4.07 15.59
CA ASN A 99 5.98 5.49 15.85
C ASN A 99 7.00 6.28 15.02
N PRO A 100 6.67 7.51 14.64
CA PRO A 100 7.54 8.29 13.76
C PRO A 100 8.94 8.54 14.32
N GLU A 101 9.07 8.72 15.63
CA GLU A 101 10.35 8.98 16.26
C GLU A 101 11.27 7.77 16.21
N GLY A 102 10.72 6.57 16.47
CA GLY A 102 11.47 5.32 16.39
C GLY A 102 11.92 5.02 14.97
N ILE A 103 11.02 5.21 14.00
CA ILE A 103 11.34 5.03 12.59
C ILE A 103 12.44 5.99 12.15
N LEU A 104 12.36 7.26 12.54
CA LEU A 104 13.37 8.26 12.21
C LEU A 104 14.71 7.91 12.82
N SER A 105 14.74 7.44 14.06
CA SER A 105 15.95 6.99 14.75
C SER A 105 16.62 5.84 14.01
N ASP A 106 15.84 4.83 13.63
CA ASP A 106 16.34 3.69 12.86
C ASP A 106 16.85 4.10 11.50
N LEU A 107 16.12 4.98 10.81
CA LEU A 107 16.55 5.50 9.51
C LEU A 107 17.89 6.24 9.59
N ARG A 108 18.06 7.06 10.61
CA ARG A 108 19.33 7.77 10.82
C ARG A 108 20.46 6.80 11.09
N SER A 109 20.24 5.75 11.85
CA SER A 109 21.24 4.71 12.09
C SER A 109 21.65 4.00 10.80
N MET A 110 20.71 3.79 9.89
CA MET A 110 21.01 3.16 8.59
C MET A 110 21.79 4.06 7.65
N MET A 111 21.66 5.37 7.80
CA MET A 111 22.33 6.36 6.96
C MET A 111 23.77 6.68 7.42
N ASP A 112 24.08 6.35 8.64
CA ASP A 112 25.42 6.49 9.18
C ASP A 112 26.29 5.29 8.75
#